data_5e7ac79e2c805b62cc118b54d06ffad8
#
_entry.id   5e7ac79e2c805b62cc118b54d06ffad8
#
_cell.length_a   1.000
_cell.length_b   1.000
_cell.length_c   1.000
_cell.angle_alpha   90.00
_cell.angle_beta   90.00
_cell.angle_gamma   90.00
#
_symmetry.space_group_name_H-M   'P 1'
#
loop_
_entity.id
_entity.type
_entity.pdbx_description
1 polymer ?
#
loop_
_entity_poly.entity_id
_entity_poly.type
_entity_poly.pdbx_seq_one_letter_code
_entity_poly.pdbx_strand_id
1 'polypeptide(L)'
;MSKSNPKNNPPGGGCCDCSRSTFLRVAVGGAGVVYAAGLAYPVYRYVASPVEKSAKEAAVTEVTLKDAQKLATGSALMFKFGAKPSLLIHHDDGSWTALTAVCTHLGCTVSYQADQKRIHCACHGGVYDPKTGGNVSGPPPKPLQRYEVKITDVAVIVSKNPQGA
;
A
#
# COMPACT_ATOMS: atom_id res chain seq x y z
N MET A 1 15.92 43.90 84.13
CA MET A 1 14.97 42.86 83.76
C MET A 1 13.85 43.52 82.98
N SER A 2 13.85 43.40 81.65
CA SER A 2 12.68 43.74 80.86
C SER A 2 12.69 42.89 79.63
N LYS A 3 11.70 42.06 79.50
CA LYS A 3 11.51 41.08 78.42
C LYS A 3 10.91 41.77 77.21
N SER A 4 11.62 41.79 76.10
CA SER A 4 11.04 42.15 74.77
C SER A 4 10.28 41.04 74.19
N ASN A 5 9.01 41.31 73.83
CA ASN A 5 8.07 40.39 73.20
C ASN A 5 8.21 40.48 71.65
N PRO A 6 8.47 39.39 70.94
CA PRO A 6 8.47 39.37 69.50
C PRO A 6 7.18 38.76 69.02
N LYS A 7 6.24 39.52 68.51
CA LYS A 7 5.14 39.01 67.63
C LYS A 7 4.36 40.17 67.10
N ASN A 8 4.60 40.49 65.89
CA ASN A 8 3.53 40.85 64.93
C ASN A 8 4.19 41.07 63.55
N ASN A 9 4.38 39.97 62.83
CA ASN A 9 4.59 40.06 61.42
C ASN A 9 3.22 39.78 60.79
N PRO A 10 2.65 40.67 59.96
CA PRO A 10 1.47 40.39 59.16
C PRO A 10 1.79 39.35 58.11
N PRO A 11 0.87 38.47 57.75
CA PRO A 11 1.09 37.52 56.67
C PRO A 11 1.25 38.30 55.36
N GLY A 12 2.47 38.27 54.84
CA GLY A 12 2.79 38.84 53.55
C GLY A 12 1.93 38.20 52.45
N GLY A 13 1.10 39.02 51.83
CA GLY A 13 0.35 38.65 50.65
C GLY A 13 1.28 38.10 49.61
N GLY A 14 1.08 36.82 49.28
CA GLY A 14 1.76 36.19 48.16
C GLY A 14 1.32 36.82 46.86
N CYS A 15 2.04 37.84 46.43
CA CYS A 15 2.06 38.23 45.01
C CYS A 15 2.57 37.05 44.25
N CYS A 16 1.85 36.65 43.21
CA CYS A 16 2.27 35.65 42.22
C CYS A 16 3.61 36.08 41.64
N ASP A 17 4.69 35.68 42.30
CA ASP A 17 6.01 35.74 41.71
C ASP A 17 6.04 34.74 40.54
N CYS A 18 5.54 35.18 39.40
CA CYS A 18 5.85 34.54 38.13
C CYS A 18 7.35 34.73 37.90
N SER A 19 8.12 33.96 38.62
CA SER A 19 9.55 33.98 38.56
C SER A 19 10.01 33.83 37.10
N ARG A 20 10.90 34.70 36.67
CA ARG A 20 11.55 34.60 35.33
C ARG A 20 11.98 33.16 35.03
N SER A 21 12.36 32.41 36.06
CA SER A 21 12.72 30.99 35.92
C SER A 21 11.56 30.09 35.54
N THR A 22 10.34 30.35 36.03
CA THR A 22 9.15 29.57 35.65
C THR A 22 8.74 29.86 34.20
N PHE A 23 8.77 31.15 33.82
CA PHE A 23 8.49 31.52 32.41
C PHE A 23 9.51 30.88 31.45
N LEU A 24 10.82 30.97 31.79
CA LEU A 24 11.87 30.34 30.94
C LEU A 24 11.68 28.79 30.86
N ARG A 25 11.38 28.16 31.97
CA ARG A 25 11.14 26.69 31.96
C ARG A 25 9.96 26.30 31.08
N VAL A 26 8.85 27.05 31.16
CA VAL A 26 7.67 26.81 30.33
C VAL A 26 7.97 27.10 28.84
N ALA A 27 8.68 28.22 28.58
CA ALA A 27 9.02 28.59 27.20
C ALA A 27 10.00 27.59 26.56
N VAL A 28 11.05 27.18 27.25
CA VAL A 28 12.00 26.19 26.76
C VAL A 28 11.39 24.83 26.67
N GLY A 29 10.58 24.42 27.66
CA GLY A 29 9.84 23.16 27.62
C GLY A 29 8.84 23.09 26.45
N GLY A 30 8.07 24.17 26.26
CA GLY A 30 7.13 24.28 25.13
C GLY A 30 7.83 24.24 23.78
N ALA A 31 8.91 25.01 23.62
CA ALA A 31 9.72 24.97 22.40
C ALA A 31 10.32 23.58 22.15
N GLY A 32 10.78 22.89 23.20
CA GLY A 32 11.28 21.52 23.10
C GLY A 32 10.21 20.52 22.62
N VAL A 33 8.99 20.63 23.13
CA VAL A 33 7.87 19.78 22.70
C VAL A 33 7.51 20.05 21.23
N VAL A 34 7.42 21.31 20.82
CA VAL A 34 7.13 21.67 19.43
C VAL A 34 8.22 21.15 18.48
N TYR A 35 9.47 21.30 18.87
CA TYR A 35 10.61 20.78 18.10
C TYR A 35 10.58 19.24 17.98
N ALA A 36 10.36 18.56 19.10
CA ALA A 36 10.26 17.10 19.13
C ALA A 36 9.07 16.60 18.29
N ALA A 37 7.90 17.24 18.38
CA ALA A 37 6.74 16.93 17.56
C ALA A 37 7.02 17.19 16.07
N GLY A 38 7.70 18.29 15.74
CA GLY A 38 8.10 18.63 14.38
C GLY A 38 9.03 17.62 13.73
N LEU A 39 9.92 16.98 14.52
CA LEU A 39 10.77 15.90 14.04
C LEU A 39 10.06 14.54 14.01
N ALA A 40 9.26 14.24 15.02
CA ALA A 40 8.56 12.97 15.14
C ALA A 40 7.43 12.82 14.10
N TYR A 41 6.75 13.92 13.76
CA TYR A 41 5.63 13.88 12.81
C TYR A 41 6.01 13.37 11.41
N PRO A 42 7.04 13.90 10.73
CA PRO A 42 7.41 13.39 9.40
C PRO A 42 7.90 11.93 9.46
N VAL A 43 8.60 11.54 10.52
CA VAL A 43 9.02 10.14 10.72
C VAL A 43 7.78 9.24 10.88
N TYR A 44 6.85 9.63 11.73
CA TYR A 44 5.57 8.91 11.89
C TYR A 44 4.81 8.77 10.56
N ARG A 45 4.68 9.87 9.81
CA ARG A 45 4.00 9.87 8.50
C ARG A 45 4.71 8.98 7.48
N TYR A 46 6.03 8.97 7.50
CA TYR A 46 6.81 8.10 6.61
C TYR A 46 6.59 6.62 6.92
N VAL A 47 6.59 6.24 8.20
CA VAL A 47 6.41 4.85 8.64
C VAL A 47 4.95 4.40 8.51
N ALA A 48 3.98 5.27 8.81
CA ALA A 48 2.56 4.92 8.77
C ALA A 48 1.98 4.87 7.34
N SER A 49 2.50 5.69 6.41
CA SER A 49 1.94 5.81 5.06
C SER A 49 1.95 4.51 4.23
N PRO A 50 2.95 3.62 4.30
CA PRO A 50 2.93 2.35 3.58
C PRO A 50 1.83 1.41 4.07
N VAL A 51 1.59 1.40 5.38
CA VAL A 51 0.59 0.51 6.02
C VAL A 51 -0.82 0.89 5.58
N GLU A 52 -1.15 2.19 5.57
CA GLU A 52 -2.47 2.67 5.12
C GLU A 52 -2.72 2.39 3.63
N LYS A 53 -1.70 2.57 2.78
CA LYS A 53 -1.79 2.27 1.35
C LYS A 53 -2.00 0.79 1.12
N SER A 54 -1.22 -0.06 1.77
CA SER A 54 -1.32 -1.52 1.65
C SER A 54 -2.69 -2.02 2.11
N ALA A 55 -3.26 -1.47 3.17
CA ALA A 55 -4.58 -1.84 3.66
C ALA A 55 -5.69 -1.47 2.65
N LYS A 56 -5.65 -0.27 2.06
CA LYS A 56 -6.61 0.16 1.03
C LYS A 56 -6.50 -0.68 -0.24
N GLU A 57 -5.29 -1.00 -0.68
CA GLU A 57 -5.03 -1.81 -1.87
C GLU A 57 -5.41 -3.28 -1.67
N ALA A 58 -5.21 -3.82 -0.47
CA ALA A 58 -5.65 -5.17 -0.11
C ALA A 58 -7.18 -5.32 -0.07
N ALA A 59 -7.90 -4.23 0.21
CA ALA A 59 -9.36 -4.19 0.24
C ALA A 59 -10.01 -4.21 -1.16
N VAL A 60 -9.23 -4.07 -2.25
CA VAL A 60 -9.76 -4.15 -3.61
C VAL A 60 -10.16 -5.59 -3.90
N THR A 61 -11.47 -5.81 -4.05
CA THR A 61 -12.05 -7.12 -4.39
C THR A 61 -12.43 -7.22 -5.85
N GLU A 62 -12.60 -6.09 -6.53
CA GLU A 62 -13.08 -6.01 -7.91
C GLU A 62 -12.48 -4.80 -8.63
N VAL A 63 -12.19 -4.95 -9.91
CA VAL A 63 -11.71 -3.88 -10.80
C VAL A 63 -12.51 -3.90 -12.10
N THR A 64 -13.07 -2.75 -12.48
CA THR A 64 -13.83 -2.56 -13.72
C THR A 64 -12.95 -1.93 -14.79
N LEU A 65 -12.77 -2.60 -15.90
CA LEU A 65 -11.96 -2.18 -17.04
C LEU A 65 -12.86 -1.77 -18.22
N LYS A 66 -13.15 -0.48 -18.35
CA LYS A 66 -14.10 0.06 -19.35
C LYS A 66 -13.61 -0.09 -20.79
N ASP A 67 -12.30 -0.02 -21.05
CA ASP A 67 -11.72 -0.09 -22.39
C ASP A 67 -11.26 -1.49 -22.80
N ALA A 68 -11.38 -2.45 -21.91
CA ALA A 68 -10.89 -3.81 -22.16
C ALA A 68 -11.68 -4.55 -23.25
N GLN A 69 -12.93 -4.16 -23.52
CA GLN A 69 -13.74 -4.75 -24.60
C GLN A 69 -13.18 -4.47 -26.00
N LYS A 70 -12.41 -3.36 -26.15
CA LYS A 70 -11.76 -3.01 -27.43
C LYS A 70 -10.49 -3.78 -27.67
N LEU A 71 -10.09 -4.65 -26.73
CA LEU A 71 -8.87 -5.43 -26.82
C LEU A 71 -9.03 -6.45 -27.96
N ALA A 72 -8.13 -6.40 -28.93
CA ALA A 72 -8.11 -7.34 -30.05
C ALA A 72 -7.89 -8.79 -29.53
N THR A 73 -8.43 -9.76 -30.25
CA THR A 73 -8.16 -11.18 -29.98
C THR A 73 -6.66 -11.46 -30.12
N GLY A 74 -6.14 -12.37 -29.33
CA GLY A 74 -4.70 -12.69 -29.27
C GLY A 74 -3.84 -11.65 -28.56
N SER A 75 -4.42 -10.62 -27.94
CA SER A 75 -3.68 -9.57 -27.24
C SER A 75 -3.92 -9.56 -25.73
N ALA A 76 -3.10 -8.81 -25.00
CA ALA A 76 -3.23 -8.66 -23.55
C ALA A 76 -3.12 -7.21 -23.11
N LEU A 77 -3.84 -6.89 -22.04
CA LEU A 77 -3.81 -5.60 -21.38
C LEU A 77 -3.23 -5.76 -19.97
N MET A 78 -2.23 -4.95 -19.65
CA MET A 78 -1.71 -4.86 -18.28
C MET A 78 -2.52 -3.84 -17.49
N PHE A 79 -2.98 -4.24 -16.32
CA PHE A 79 -3.73 -3.39 -15.40
C PHE A 79 -3.26 -3.59 -13.96
N LYS A 80 -3.75 -2.77 -13.03
CA LYS A 80 -3.48 -2.95 -11.60
C LYS A 80 -4.70 -3.52 -10.89
N PHE A 81 -4.51 -4.62 -10.20
CA PHE A 81 -5.48 -5.17 -9.26
C PHE A 81 -5.01 -4.89 -7.83
N GLY A 82 -5.56 -3.84 -7.22
CA GLY A 82 -4.98 -3.29 -5.99
C GLY A 82 -3.54 -2.83 -6.20
N ALA A 83 -2.62 -3.35 -5.39
CA ALA A 83 -1.18 -3.07 -5.52
C ALA A 83 -0.46 -3.89 -6.60
N LYS A 84 -1.06 -5.00 -7.06
CA LYS A 84 -0.36 -5.97 -7.90
C LYS A 84 -0.59 -5.70 -9.38
N PRO A 85 0.47 -5.70 -10.21
CA PRO A 85 0.31 -5.73 -11.66
C PRO A 85 -0.38 -7.03 -12.06
N SER A 86 -1.27 -6.94 -13.04
CA SER A 86 -2.08 -8.07 -13.52
C SER A 86 -2.26 -7.99 -15.03
N LEU A 87 -2.47 -9.12 -15.65
CA LEU A 87 -2.70 -9.28 -17.09
C LEU A 87 -4.14 -9.71 -17.34
N LEU A 88 -4.81 -9.03 -18.25
CA LEU A 88 -6.04 -9.48 -18.89
C LEU A 88 -5.70 -9.90 -20.31
N ILE A 89 -6.00 -11.14 -20.67
CA ILE A 89 -5.69 -11.73 -21.98
C ILE A 89 -6.99 -12.06 -22.69
N HIS A 90 -7.12 -11.57 -23.93
CA HIS A 90 -8.20 -11.94 -24.83
C HIS A 90 -7.67 -12.98 -25.82
N HIS A 91 -8.07 -14.24 -25.66
CA HIS A 91 -7.57 -15.34 -26.47
C HIS A 91 -8.21 -15.35 -27.86
N ASP A 92 -7.56 -16.02 -28.82
CA ASP A 92 -8.05 -16.14 -30.20
C ASP A 92 -9.41 -16.88 -30.29
N ASP A 93 -9.70 -17.73 -29.32
CA ASP A 93 -11.00 -18.44 -29.20
C ASP A 93 -12.11 -17.56 -28.57
N GLY A 94 -11.85 -16.28 -28.33
CA GLY A 94 -12.78 -15.34 -27.72
C GLY A 94 -12.89 -15.46 -26.20
N SER A 95 -12.16 -16.39 -25.57
CA SER A 95 -12.13 -16.52 -24.12
C SER A 95 -11.25 -15.46 -23.46
N TRP A 96 -11.55 -15.16 -22.20
CA TRP A 96 -10.81 -14.17 -21.43
C TRP A 96 -10.17 -14.81 -20.18
N THR A 97 -8.95 -14.43 -19.91
CA THR A 97 -8.25 -14.85 -18.71
C THR A 97 -7.59 -13.65 -18.03
N ALA A 98 -7.78 -13.53 -16.71
CA ALA A 98 -7.08 -12.55 -15.92
C ALA A 98 -6.15 -13.26 -14.91
N LEU A 99 -4.88 -12.85 -14.88
CA LEU A 99 -3.83 -13.44 -14.07
C LEU A 99 -2.99 -12.35 -13.40
N THR A 100 -2.42 -12.66 -12.23
CA THR A 100 -1.39 -11.77 -11.68
C THR A 100 -0.20 -11.71 -12.62
N ALA A 101 0.38 -10.52 -12.82
CA ALA A 101 1.60 -10.36 -13.59
C ALA A 101 2.86 -10.41 -12.71
N VAL A 102 2.77 -11.03 -11.55
CA VAL A 102 3.90 -11.18 -10.60
C VAL A 102 4.43 -12.60 -10.68
N CYS A 103 5.66 -12.74 -11.13
CA CYS A 103 6.35 -14.03 -11.23
C CYS A 103 6.51 -14.68 -9.85
N THR A 104 6.16 -15.95 -9.75
CA THR A 104 6.19 -16.70 -8.48
C THR A 104 7.60 -17.12 -8.05
N HIS A 105 8.64 -16.84 -8.85
CA HIS A 105 10.01 -17.04 -8.48
C HIS A 105 10.53 -15.97 -7.52
N LEU A 106 10.71 -14.73 -8.00
CA LEU A 106 11.26 -13.60 -7.24
C LEU A 106 10.47 -12.30 -7.42
N GLY A 107 9.20 -12.36 -7.82
CA GLY A 107 8.34 -11.20 -7.89
C GLY A 107 8.54 -10.27 -9.10
N CYS A 108 9.30 -10.68 -10.12
CA CYS A 108 9.46 -9.92 -11.36
C CYS A 108 8.12 -9.78 -12.10
N THR A 109 7.92 -8.68 -12.82
CA THR A 109 6.74 -8.53 -13.66
C THR A 109 6.86 -9.39 -14.90
N VAL A 110 5.83 -10.18 -15.19
CA VAL A 110 5.74 -11.00 -16.40
C VAL A 110 4.99 -10.25 -17.50
N SER A 111 5.22 -10.62 -18.76
CA SER A 111 4.57 -10.05 -19.93
C SER A 111 3.97 -11.14 -20.82
N TYR A 112 2.87 -10.83 -21.51
CA TYR A 112 2.32 -11.71 -22.53
C TYR A 112 3.03 -11.49 -23.85
N GLN A 113 3.46 -12.58 -24.48
CA GLN A 113 4.07 -12.61 -25.81
C GLN A 113 3.04 -13.18 -26.80
N ALA A 114 2.41 -12.30 -27.58
CA ALA A 114 1.33 -12.68 -28.50
C ALA A 114 1.80 -13.60 -29.62
N ASP A 115 3.02 -13.38 -30.13
CA ASP A 115 3.69 -14.19 -31.18
C ASP A 115 3.90 -15.65 -30.76
N GLN A 116 4.19 -15.88 -29.49
CA GLN A 116 4.47 -17.19 -28.92
C GLN A 116 3.31 -17.74 -28.07
N LYS A 117 2.24 -16.97 -27.93
CA LYS A 117 1.06 -17.30 -27.12
C LYS A 117 1.39 -17.82 -25.73
N ARG A 118 2.33 -17.13 -25.06
CA ARG A 118 2.82 -17.49 -23.73
C ARG A 118 2.99 -16.27 -22.83
N ILE A 119 3.01 -16.48 -21.53
CA ILE A 119 3.42 -15.48 -20.55
C ILE A 119 4.90 -15.74 -20.21
N HIS A 120 5.73 -14.73 -20.32
CA HIS A 120 7.17 -14.84 -20.13
C HIS A 120 7.68 -13.89 -19.05
N CYS A 121 8.58 -14.40 -18.22
CA CYS A 121 9.34 -13.63 -17.24
C CYS A 121 10.77 -13.41 -17.75
N ALA A 122 11.10 -12.18 -18.14
CA ALA A 122 12.41 -11.86 -18.70
C ALA A 122 13.57 -11.99 -17.69
N CYS A 123 13.29 -11.99 -16.37
CA CYS A 123 14.34 -12.04 -15.36
C CYS A 123 15.12 -13.38 -15.36
N HIS A 124 14.41 -14.51 -15.40
CA HIS A 124 15.04 -15.84 -15.30
C HIS A 124 14.41 -16.86 -16.27
N GLY A 125 13.73 -16.37 -17.32
CA GLY A 125 13.20 -17.23 -18.38
C GLY A 125 11.98 -18.08 -17.96
N GLY A 126 11.27 -17.74 -16.88
CA GLY A 126 10.06 -18.43 -16.49
C GLY A 126 8.96 -18.28 -17.56
N VAL A 127 8.29 -19.39 -17.90
CA VAL A 127 7.21 -19.43 -18.88
C VAL A 127 5.95 -19.98 -18.23
N TYR A 128 4.82 -19.32 -18.49
CA TYR A 128 3.51 -19.73 -17.98
C TYR A 128 2.50 -19.85 -19.11
N ASP A 129 1.58 -20.76 -18.94
CA ASP A 129 0.43 -20.94 -19.83
C ASP A 129 -0.56 -19.78 -19.63
N PRO A 130 -0.96 -19.08 -20.70
CA PRO A 130 -1.84 -17.92 -20.57
C PRO A 130 -3.29 -18.25 -20.23
N LYS A 131 -3.76 -19.49 -20.45
CA LYS A 131 -5.13 -19.91 -20.12
C LYS A 131 -5.28 -20.35 -18.68
N THR A 132 -4.30 -21.08 -18.18
CA THR A 132 -4.36 -21.68 -16.84
C THR A 132 -3.53 -20.91 -15.79
N GLY A 133 -2.52 -20.14 -16.23
CA GLY A 133 -1.52 -19.55 -15.35
C GLY A 133 -0.47 -20.57 -14.89
N GLY A 134 -0.56 -21.80 -15.35
CA GLY A 134 0.35 -22.88 -14.98
C GLY A 134 1.78 -22.64 -15.41
N ASN A 135 2.74 -23.11 -14.61
CA ASN A 135 4.15 -23.07 -14.98
C ASN A 135 4.43 -24.10 -16.10
N VAL A 136 4.97 -23.64 -17.21
CA VAL A 136 5.37 -24.48 -18.35
C VAL A 136 6.86 -24.80 -18.31
N SER A 137 7.70 -23.80 -17.98
CA SER A 137 9.15 -24.00 -17.88
C SER A 137 9.82 -22.92 -17.04
N GLY A 138 11.03 -23.21 -16.59
CA GLY A 138 11.86 -22.28 -15.80
C GLY A 138 11.73 -22.49 -14.30
N PRO A 139 12.33 -21.57 -13.50
CA PRO A 139 12.45 -21.72 -12.06
C PRO A 139 11.18 -21.42 -11.22
N PRO A 140 10.07 -20.83 -11.73
CA PRO A 140 8.91 -20.54 -10.91
C PRO A 140 8.30 -21.79 -10.27
N PRO A 141 8.07 -21.83 -8.93
CA PRO A 141 7.60 -23.03 -8.25
C PRO A 141 6.08 -23.23 -8.26
N LYS A 142 5.32 -22.17 -8.61
CA LYS A 142 3.86 -22.15 -8.49
C LYS A 142 3.23 -21.48 -9.71
N PRO A 143 1.94 -21.79 -10.04
CA PRO A 143 1.20 -21.08 -11.06
C PRO A 143 0.97 -19.60 -10.68
N LEU A 144 0.64 -18.78 -11.67
CA LEU A 144 0.16 -17.41 -11.46
C LEU A 144 -1.23 -17.45 -10.85
N GLN A 145 -1.50 -16.53 -9.93
CA GLN A 145 -2.83 -16.39 -9.33
C GLN A 145 -3.84 -15.99 -10.39
N ARG A 146 -4.94 -16.71 -10.49
CA ARG A 146 -6.03 -16.45 -11.43
C ARG A 146 -7.12 -15.61 -10.77
N TYR A 147 -7.67 -14.68 -11.54
CA TYR A 147 -8.82 -13.88 -11.19
C TYR A 147 -10.06 -14.36 -11.94
N GLU A 148 -11.23 -14.09 -11.41
CA GLU A 148 -12.50 -14.32 -12.10
C GLU A 148 -12.78 -13.15 -13.05
N VAL A 149 -13.22 -13.45 -14.27
CA VAL A 149 -13.54 -12.45 -15.30
C VAL A 149 -15.02 -12.54 -15.62
N LYS A 150 -15.72 -11.42 -15.49
CA LYS A 150 -17.12 -11.24 -15.92
C LYS A 150 -17.16 -10.20 -17.03
N ILE A 151 -17.72 -10.57 -18.15
CA ILE A 151 -17.88 -9.69 -19.31
C ILE A 151 -19.28 -9.11 -19.25
N THR A 152 -19.39 -7.80 -19.33
CA THR A 152 -20.64 -7.06 -19.46
C THR A 152 -20.61 -6.23 -20.75
N ASP A 153 -21.74 -5.79 -21.24
CA ASP A 153 -21.82 -5.02 -22.50
C ASP A 153 -21.04 -3.69 -22.48
N VAL A 154 -20.66 -3.22 -21.30
CA VAL A 154 -20.01 -1.92 -21.11
C VAL A 154 -18.57 -2.05 -20.61
N ALA A 155 -18.20 -3.15 -19.96
CA ALA A 155 -16.89 -3.31 -19.32
C ALA A 155 -16.55 -4.77 -19.03
N VAL A 156 -15.27 -5.04 -18.84
CA VAL A 156 -14.76 -6.30 -18.29
C VAL A 156 -14.50 -6.10 -16.79
N ILE A 157 -15.15 -6.91 -15.97
CA ILE A 157 -15.04 -6.88 -14.53
C ILE A 157 -14.13 -8.02 -14.10
N VAL A 158 -13.08 -7.68 -13.38
CA VAL A 158 -12.13 -8.64 -12.81
C VAL A 158 -12.30 -8.68 -11.31
N SER A 159 -12.59 -9.85 -10.75
CA SER A 159 -12.79 -10.04 -9.30
C SER A 159 -11.83 -11.06 -8.73
N LYS A 160 -11.58 -10.94 -7.42
CA LYS A 160 -10.72 -11.88 -6.71
C LYS A 160 -11.39 -13.27 -6.67
N ASN A 161 -10.71 -14.30 -7.15
CA ASN A 161 -11.19 -15.67 -7.02
C ASN A 161 -11.04 -16.14 -5.56
N PRO A 162 -12.11 -16.50 -4.86
CA PRO A 162 -12.02 -16.97 -3.47
C PRO A 162 -11.34 -18.33 -3.33
N GLN A 163 -11.18 -19.09 -4.42
CA GLN A 163 -10.60 -20.44 -4.44
C GLN A 163 -9.08 -20.45 -4.74
N GLY A 164 -8.47 -19.30 -4.99
CA GLY A 164 -7.06 -19.17 -5.39
C GLY A 164 -6.20 -18.47 -4.31
N ALA A 165 -6.30 -18.86 -3.06
CA ALA A 165 -5.40 -18.40 -2.00
C ALA A 165 -4.38 -19.49 -1.67
#